data_353acce445907437e281a2e3576bbc4b
#
_entry.id   353acce445907437e281a2e3576bbc4b
#
_cell.length_a   1.000
_cell.length_b   1.000
_cell.length_c   1.000
_cell.angle_alpha   90.00
_cell.angle_beta   90.00
_cell.angle_gamma   90.00
#
_symmetry.space_group_name_H-M   'P 1'
#
loop_
_entity.id
_entity.type
_entity.pdbx_description
1 polymer ?
#
loop_
_entity_poly.entity_id
_entity_poly.type
_entity_poly.pdbx_seq_one_letter_code
_entity_poly.pdbx_strand_id
1 'polypeptide(L)'
;MAVVEIETEEGITGSGWCEDGCSAISLIIENHLSRLLIGQDAGEIEGLWDRLFRATLPYGRKGVALHALSAIDLALWDLAGKAVGKPVYELLGGPVKQDIPVYASALHPVGA
;
A
#
# COMPACT_ATOMS: atom_id res chain seq x y z
N MET A 1 -10.31 -0.21 -9.13
CA MET A 1 -9.72 -0.02 -7.78
C MET A 1 -9.29 -1.38 -7.24
N ALA A 2 -8.11 -1.47 -6.70
CA ALA A 2 -7.64 -2.65 -5.98
C ALA A 2 -7.51 -2.30 -4.50
N VAL A 3 -8.03 -3.14 -3.63
CA VAL A 3 -7.94 -3.01 -2.17
C VAL A 3 -7.11 -4.16 -1.64
N VAL A 4 -6.14 -3.83 -0.79
CA VAL A 4 -5.27 -4.80 -0.13
C VAL A 4 -5.58 -4.79 1.37
N GLU A 5 -5.80 -5.96 1.92
CA GLU A 5 -5.90 -6.14 3.36
C GLU A 5 -4.79 -7.09 3.82
N ILE A 6 -4.04 -6.68 4.82
CA ILE A 6 -2.98 -7.49 5.43
C ILE A 6 -3.38 -7.75 6.88
N GLU A 7 -3.50 -9.01 7.23
CA GLU A 7 -3.83 -9.43 8.58
C GLU A 7 -2.61 -10.05 9.26
N THR A 8 -2.37 -9.68 10.52
CA THR A 8 -1.34 -10.30 11.34
C THR A 8 -1.90 -11.47 12.15
N GLU A 9 -1.01 -12.32 12.67
CA GLU A 9 -1.40 -13.41 13.57
C GLU A 9 -2.13 -12.91 14.83
N GLU A 10 -1.89 -11.66 15.23
CA GLU A 10 -2.53 -11.02 16.38
C GLU A 10 -3.93 -10.49 16.05
N GLY A 11 -4.36 -10.60 14.80
CA GLY A 11 -5.69 -10.16 14.36
C GLY A 11 -5.80 -8.69 13.98
N ILE A 12 -4.68 -7.98 13.82
CA ILE A 12 -4.68 -6.60 13.35
C ILE A 12 -4.71 -6.60 11.83
N THR A 13 -5.61 -5.83 11.24
CA THR A 13 -5.74 -5.70 9.79
C THR A 13 -5.38 -4.29 9.32
N GLY A 14 -4.44 -4.20 8.39
CA GLY A 14 -4.11 -2.97 7.69
C GLY A 14 -4.67 -2.98 6.29
N SER A 15 -5.14 -1.83 5.82
CA SER A 15 -5.74 -1.68 4.49
C SER A 15 -5.01 -0.66 3.65
N GLY A 16 -4.80 -0.99 2.38
CA GLY A 16 -4.27 -0.09 1.37
C GLY A 16 -5.04 -0.24 0.07
N TRP A 17 -4.94 0.75 -0.80
CA TRP A 17 -5.65 0.70 -2.07
C TRP A 17 -4.95 1.52 -3.14
N CYS A 18 -5.25 1.23 -4.38
CA CYS A 18 -4.86 2.04 -5.53
C CYS A 18 -5.98 2.06 -6.57
N GLU A 19 -6.02 3.13 -7.33
CA GLU A 19 -7.07 3.40 -8.30
C GLU A 19 -6.47 3.56 -9.70
N ASP A 20 -6.46 2.48 -10.45
CA ASP A 20 -5.95 2.54 -11.82
C ASP A 20 -6.83 1.81 -12.84
N GLY A 21 -7.90 1.20 -12.40
CA GLY A 21 -8.83 0.50 -13.28
C GLY A 21 -8.29 -0.75 -13.98
N CYS A 22 -7.13 -1.24 -13.56
CA CYS A 22 -6.48 -2.40 -14.18
C CYS A 22 -6.50 -3.62 -13.27
N SER A 23 -7.06 -4.74 -13.73
CA SER A 23 -7.05 -6.00 -12.99
C SER A 23 -5.65 -6.61 -12.83
N ALA A 24 -4.67 -6.17 -13.59
CA ALA A 24 -3.30 -6.65 -13.48
C ALA A 24 -2.69 -6.40 -12.10
N ILE A 25 -3.09 -5.33 -11.42
CA ILE A 25 -2.64 -5.03 -10.05
C ILE A 25 -3.02 -6.15 -9.09
N SER A 26 -4.28 -6.56 -9.10
CA SER A 26 -4.74 -7.65 -8.25
C SER A 26 -4.01 -8.96 -8.56
N LEU A 27 -3.77 -9.24 -9.83
CA LEU A 27 -3.03 -10.43 -10.24
C LEU A 27 -1.58 -10.41 -9.77
N ILE A 28 -0.90 -9.27 -9.84
CA ILE A 28 0.47 -9.14 -9.34
C ILE A 28 0.52 -9.37 -7.83
N ILE A 29 -0.42 -8.79 -7.10
CA ILE A 29 -0.50 -8.96 -5.64
C ILE A 29 -0.77 -10.42 -5.30
N GLU A 30 -1.80 -11.02 -5.87
CA GLU A 30 -2.24 -12.39 -5.53
C GLU A 30 -1.22 -13.45 -5.95
N ASN A 31 -0.68 -13.34 -7.16
CA ASN A 31 0.15 -14.40 -7.74
C ASN A 31 1.65 -14.24 -7.47
N HIS A 32 2.11 -13.05 -7.11
CA HIS A 32 3.52 -12.80 -6.90
C HIS A 32 3.83 -12.20 -5.53
N LEU A 33 3.36 -10.98 -5.26
CA LEU A 33 3.79 -10.22 -4.09
C LEU A 33 3.32 -10.83 -2.77
N SER A 34 2.12 -11.39 -2.73
CA SER A 34 1.59 -12.03 -1.52
C SER A 34 2.49 -13.15 -1.01
N ARG A 35 3.08 -13.92 -1.91
CA ARG A 35 3.96 -15.03 -1.56
C ARG A 35 5.25 -14.58 -0.88
N LEU A 36 5.67 -13.33 -1.13
CA LEU A 36 6.85 -12.74 -0.53
C LEU A 36 6.56 -12.09 0.83
N LEU A 37 5.28 -11.82 1.11
CA LEU A 37 4.83 -11.18 2.34
C LEU A 37 4.39 -12.16 3.42
N ILE A 38 3.72 -13.23 3.03
CA ILE A 38 3.18 -14.21 3.98
C ILE A 38 4.30 -14.79 4.82
N GLY A 39 4.13 -14.79 6.14
CA GLY A 39 5.11 -15.29 7.09
C GLY A 39 6.22 -14.31 7.44
N GLN A 40 6.19 -13.10 6.89
CA GLN A 40 7.18 -12.06 7.20
C GLN A 40 6.73 -11.17 8.36
N ASP A 41 7.67 -10.45 8.96
CA ASP A 41 7.38 -9.47 9.99
C ASP A 41 6.83 -8.19 9.33
N ALA A 42 5.55 -7.90 9.58
CA ALA A 42 4.88 -6.71 9.03
C ALA A 42 5.47 -5.39 9.53
N GLY A 43 6.25 -5.39 10.62
CA GLY A 43 6.95 -4.21 11.12
C GLY A 43 8.17 -3.81 10.29
N GLU A 44 8.69 -4.71 9.49
CA GLU A 44 9.85 -4.47 8.62
C GLU A 44 9.46 -3.81 7.30
N ILE A 45 8.78 -2.65 7.38
CA ILE A 45 8.17 -2.00 6.20
C ILE A 45 9.19 -1.69 5.11
N GLU A 46 10.30 -1.05 5.47
CA GLU A 46 11.34 -0.68 4.49
C GLU A 46 11.99 -1.89 3.85
N GLY A 47 12.30 -2.92 4.64
CA GLY A 47 12.87 -4.16 4.15
C GLY A 47 11.92 -4.91 3.23
N LEU A 48 10.64 -4.97 3.57
CA LEU A 48 9.61 -5.56 2.72
C LEU A 48 9.43 -4.78 1.43
N TRP A 49 9.40 -3.46 1.49
CA TRP A 49 9.31 -2.62 0.29
C TRP A 49 10.48 -2.90 -0.67
N ASP A 50 11.71 -2.89 -0.17
CA ASP A 50 12.89 -3.15 -0.98
C ASP A 50 12.84 -4.53 -1.63
N ARG A 51 12.42 -5.54 -0.87
CA ARG A 51 12.27 -6.90 -1.37
C ARG A 51 11.25 -7.01 -2.49
N LEU A 52 10.08 -6.38 -2.31
CA LEU A 52 9.03 -6.37 -3.33
C LEU A 52 9.46 -5.59 -4.57
N PHE A 53 10.12 -4.46 -4.38
CA PHE A 53 10.65 -3.66 -5.48
C PHE A 53 11.64 -4.45 -6.33
N ARG A 54 12.61 -5.11 -5.70
CA ARG A 54 13.59 -5.94 -6.39
C ARG A 54 12.94 -7.12 -7.12
N ALA A 55 11.94 -7.72 -6.53
CA ALA A 55 11.23 -8.86 -7.13
C ALA A 55 10.45 -8.45 -8.39
N THR A 56 10.00 -7.20 -8.49
CA THR A 56 9.25 -6.70 -9.64
C THR A 56 10.13 -6.06 -10.73
N LEU A 57 11.41 -5.81 -10.46
CA LEU A 57 12.33 -5.19 -11.42
C LEU A 57 12.33 -5.86 -12.81
N PRO A 58 12.30 -7.19 -12.93
CA PRO A 58 12.31 -7.83 -14.25
C PRO A 58 11.15 -7.46 -15.15
N TYR A 59 9.99 -7.10 -14.60
CA TYR A 59 8.81 -6.80 -15.41
C TYR A 59 8.19 -5.42 -15.16
N GLY A 60 8.62 -4.68 -14.15
CA GLY A 60 8.09 -3.36 -13.90
C GLY A 60 8.84 -2.55 -12.85
N ARG A 61 9.38 -1.42 -13.29
CA ARG A 61 10.01 -0.42 -12.42
C ARG A 61 9.10 0.77 -12.18
N LYS A 62 7.99 0.83 -12.88
CA LYS A 62 7.00 1.91 -12.89
C LYS A 62 5.62 1.30 -13.15
N GLY A 63 4.62 2.14 -13.14
CA GLY A 63 3.27 1.77 -13.56
C GLY A 63 2.64 0.70 -12.69
N VAL A 64 2.06 -0.30 -13.32
CA VAL A 64 1.22 -1.32 -12.67
C VAL A 64 1.93 -2.03 -11.52
N ALA A 65 3.20 -2.39 -11.68
CA ALA A 65 3.97 -3.07 -10.63
C ALA A 65 4.15 -2.19 -9.39
N LEU A 66 4.47 -0.89 -9.59
CA LEU A 66 4.61 0.04 -8.47
C LEU A 66 3.27 0.41 -7.84
N HIS A 67 2.19 0.46 -8.62
CA HIS A 67 0.84 0.64 -8.06
C HIS A 67 0.49 -0.51 -7.10
N ALA A 68 0.79 -1.75 -7.50
CA ALA A 68 0.59 -2.92 -6.65
C ALA A 68 1.42 -2.83 -5.36
N LEU A 69 2.69 -2.48 -5.49
CA LEU A 69 3.60 -2.32 -4.36
C LEU A 69 3.16 -1.19 -3.43
N SER A 70 2.69 -0.07 -3.99
CA SER A 70 2.20 1.07 -3.22
C SER A 70 0.95 0.72 -2.40
N ALA A 71 0.02 -0.05 -2.96
CA ALA A 71 -1.16 -0.49 -2.22
C ALA A 71 -0.78 -1.37 -1.01
N ILE A 72 0.20 -2.24 -1.18
CA ILE A 72 0.74 -3.05 -0.09
C ILE A 72 1.44 -2.17 0.95
N ASP A 73 2.24 -1.21 0.52
CA ASP A 73 2.95 -0.29 1.42
C ASP A 73 1.98 0.52 2.29
N LEU A 74 0.90 1.04 1.70
CA LEU A 74 -0.16 1.71 2.44
C LEU A 74 -0.77 0.78 3.49
N ALA A 75 -1.04 -0.47 3.15
CA ALA A 75 -1.59 -1.44 4.09
C ALA A 75 -0.62 -1.72 5.25
N LEU A 76 0.68 -1.80 4.98
CA LEU A 76 1.70 -1.99 6.01
C LEU A 76 1.79 -0.80 6.97
N TRP A 77 1.73 0.42 6.46
CA TRP A 77 1.72 1.63 7.28
C TRP A 77 0.45 1.74 8.13
N ASP A 78 -0.70 1.43 7.54
CA ASP A 78 -1.97 1.41 8.28
C ASP A 78 -1.92 0.40 9.43
N LEU A 79 -1.37 -0.78 9.16
CA LEU A 79 -1.18 -1.82 10.15
C LEU A 79 -0.24 -1.37 11.26
N ALA A 80 0.88 -0.73 10.94
CA ALA A 80 1.83 -0.20 11.90
C ALA A 80 1.18 0.84 12.82
N GLY A 81 0.39 1.75 12.26
CA GLY A 81 -0.36 2.74 13.04
C GLY A 81 -1.35 2.10 13.99
N LYS A 82 -2.11 1.12 13.52
CA LYS A 82 -3.08 0.38 14.34
C LYS A 82 -2.41 -0.40 15.47
N ALA A 83 -1.25 -0.98 15.20
CA ALA A 83 -0.50 -1.76 16.19
C ALA A 83 -0.07 -0.92 17.40
N VAL A 84 0.23 0.37 17.20
CA VAL A 84 0.65 1.28 18.27
C VAL A 84 -0.43 2.29 18.68
N GLY A 85 -1.61 2.24 18.04
CA GLY A 85 -2.72 3.14 18.34
C GLY A 85 -2.49 4.59 17.94
N LYS A 86 -1.73 4.82 16.84
CA LYS A 86 -1.39 6.16 16.36
C LYS A 86 -1.72 6.31 14.88
N PRO A 87 -2.12 7.50 14.43
CA PRO A 87 -2.26 7.78 13.02
C PRO A 87 -0.89 7.75 12.32
N VAL A 88 -0.90 7.43 11.02
CA VAL A 88 0.35 7.29 10.24
C VAL A 88 1.21 8.56 10.26
N TYR A 89 0.59 9.74 10.23
CA TYR A 89 1.37 10.98 10.25
C TYR A 89 2.25 11.11 11.50
N GLU A 90 1.84 10.57 12.64
CA GLU A 90 2.66 10.55 13.86
C GLU A 90 3.85 9.60 13.72
N LEU A 91 3.68 8.48 13.02
CA LEU A 91 4.77 7.55 12.73
C LEU A 91 5.82 8.17 11.81
N LEU A 92 5.40 9.12 10.97
CA LEU A 92 6.26 9.81 10.02
C LEU A 92 6.91 11.08 10.59
N GLY A 93 6.79 11.34 11.89
CA GLY A 93 7.45 12.46 12.57
C GLY A 93 6.51 13.51 13.12
N GLY A 94 5.20 13.30 13.05
CA GLY A 94 4.18 14.18 13.58
C GLY A 94 3.74 15.27 12.59
N PRO A 95 2.74 16.10 12.98
CA PRO A 95 2.17 17.07 12.06
C PRO A 95 3.17 18.18 11.70
N VAL A 96 3.37 18.38 10.41
CA VAL A 96 4.15 19.51 9.88
C VAL A 96 3.21 20.70 9.61
N LYS A 97 1.98 20.41 9.20
CA LYS A 97 0.93 21.40 8.98
C LYS A 97 -0.37 20.91 9.58
N GLN A 98 -1.12 21.80 10.22
CA GLN A 98 -2.45 21.48 10.74
C GLN A 98 -3.51 21.61 9.64
N ASP A 99 -3.37 22.60 8.77
CA ASP A 99 -4.30 22.87 7.69
C ASP A 99 -3.62 22.66 6.34
N ILE A 100 -4.24 21.81 5.50
CA ILE A 100 -3.76 21.51 4.15
C ILE A 100 -4.78 22.03 3.15
N PRO A 101 -4.38 22.96 2.23
CA PRO A 101 -5.27 23.39 1.16
C PRO A 101 -5.66 22.21 0.27
N VAL A 102 -6.94 22.10 -0.02
CA VAL A 102 -7.46 21.02 -0.87
C VAL A 102 -8.35 21.61 -1.97
N TYR A 103 -8.51 20.86 -3.03
CA TYR A 103 -9.51 21.14 -4.06
C TYR A 103 -10.36 19.90 -4.33
N ALA A 104 -11.59 20.11 -4.76
CA ALA A 104 -12.46 19.01 -5.14
C ALA A 104 -12.14 18.58 -6.59
N SER A 105 -11.73 17.34 -6.75
CA SER A 105 -11.49 16.74 -8.07
C SER A 105 -12.66 15.83 -8.41
N ALA A 106 -13.73 16.42 -8.92
CA ALA A 106 -14.99 15.71 -9.18
C ALA A 106 -15.28 15.48 -10.68
N LEU A 107 -14.45 16.01 -11.56
CA LEU A 107 -14.68 15.97 -13.00
C LEU A 107 -13.79 14.92 -13.67
N HIS A 108 -14.10 13.66 -13.47
CA HIS A 108 -13.67 12.64 -14.41
C HIS A 108 -14.76 12.53 -15.49
N PRO A 109 -14.39 12.64 -16.78
CA PRO A 109 -15.35 12.35 -17.84
C PRO A 109 -15.77 10.89 -17.70
N VAL A 110 -17.01 10.68 -17.30
CA VAL A 110 -17.60 9.36 -17.20
C VAL A 110 -17.89 8.88 -18.60
N GLY A 111 -17.29 7.77 -18.99
CA GLY A 111 -17.62 7.12 -20.25
C GLY A 111 -16.76 7.52 -21.45
N ALA A 112 -15.50 7.84 -21.23
CA ALA A 112 -14.52 7.84 -22.30
C ALA A 112 -14.05 6.43 -22.62
#